data_6de817b71dced208424b0fb90c203af2
#
_entry.id   6de817b71dced208424b0fb90c203af2
#
_cell.length_a   1.000
_cell.length_b   1.000
_cell.length_c   1.000
_cell.angle_alpha   90.00
_cell.angle_beta   90.00
_cell.angle_gamma   90.00
#
_symmetry.space_group_name_H-M   'P 1'
#
loop_
_entity.id
_entity.type
_entity.pdbx_description
1 polymer ?
#
loop_
_entity_poly.entity_id
_entity_poly.type
_entity_poly.pdbx_seq_one_letter_code
_entity_poly.pdbx_strand_id
1 'polypeptide(L)'
;MQNVGKNPLFGLACADEEGRGLAIAQAKQISEVARELSDYLGHAAVSKVQVHSAPTRLADANAFRTSLEELKELDWGGATIVVEHCDRFIKEQPPEKGFLSLKEEIDICRTLGLEIHINWGRSAVEGRSAATPYEHILEAGQAGVLAGVFFSGAGSQECAYGYAWIDGHLPAQPDEPSSLMSEEEIARCSKAAIQGGAKYLGAKICVPKDAPLEQRIRMLKTIYNATR
;
A
#
# COMPACT_ATOMS: atom_id res chain seq x y z
N MET A 1 4.76 -7.16 6.46
CA MET A 1 5.47 -6.11 7.26
C MET A 1 6.12 -6.65 8.53
N GLN A 2 5.45 -7.51 9.34
CA GLN A 2 6.02 -8.03 10.58
C GLN A 2 7.37 -8.75 10.40
N ASN A 3 7.54 -9.54 9.34
CA ASN A 3 8.77 -10.27 9.06
C ASN A 3 9.90 -9.34 8.60
N VAL A 4 9.60 -8.27 7.86
CA VAL A 4 10.58 -7.24 7.48
C VAL A 4 11.20 -6.59 8.73
N GLY A 5 10.41 -6.34 9.77
CA GLY A 5 10.91 -5.81 11.04
C GLY A 5 11.76 -6.79 11.87
N LYS A 6 11.66 -8.09 11.61
CA LYS A 6 12.42 -9.14 12.33
C LYS A 6 13.69 -9.59 11.60
N ASN A 7 13.67 -9.56 10.27
CA ASN A 7 14.79 -9.95 9.41
C ASN A 7 15.01 -8.85 8.35
N PRO A 8 16.11 -8.12 8.42
CA PRO A 8 16.41 -7.01 7.50
C PRO A 8 16.61 -7.45 6.04
N LEU A 9 16.80 -8.73 5.78
CA LEU A 9 16.92 -9.29 4.43
C LEU A 9 15.59 -9.86 3.91
N PHE A 10 14.54 -9.92 4.74
CA PHE A 10 13.26 -10.47 4.33
C PHE A 10 12.53 -9.53 3.37
N GLY A 11 12.36 -9.94 2.12
CA GLY A 11 11.60 -9.15 1.15
C GLY A 11 11.71 -9.67 -0.29
N LEU A 12 10.66 -9.45 -1.08
CA LEU A 12 10.60 -9.87 -2.48
C LEU A 12 11.62 -9.12 -3.37
N ALA A 13 12.06 -7.94 -2.94
CA ALA A 13 13.10 -7.16 -3.64
C ALA A 13 14.50 -7.36 -3.05
N CYS A 14 14.72 -8.37 -2.20
CA CYS A 14 16.04 -8.61 -1.66
C CYS A 14 16.96 -9.23 -2.71
N ALA A 15 18.16 -8.64 -2.90
CA ALA A 15 19.18 -9.22 -3.76
C ALA A 15 19.81 -10.50 -3.15
N ASP A 16 19.75 -10.64 -1.82
CA ASP A 16 20.14 -11.87 -1.13
C ASP A 16 19.10 -12.98 -1.38
N GLU A 17 19.56 -14.13 -1.90
CA GLU A 17 18.67 -15.22 -2.31
C GLU A 17 17.95 -15.89 -1.14
N GLU A 18 18.59 -15.99 0.03
CA GLU A 18 17.96 -16.59 1.21
C GLU A 18 16.84 -15.68 1.71
N GLY A 19 17.10 -14.37 1.88
CA GLY A 19 16.11 -13.39 2.32
C GLY A 19 14.92 -13.30 1.37
N ARG A 20 15.18 -13.31 0.06
CA ARG A 20 14.14 -13.33 -0.98
C ARG A 20 13.37 -14.64 -0.97
N GLY A 21 14.03 -15.77 -0.84
CA GLY A 21 13.43 -17.11 -0.77
C GLY A 21 12.43 -17.24 0.39
N LEU A 22 12.74 -16.67 1.55
CA LEU A 22 11.81 -16.63 2.69
C LEU A 22 10.54 -15.83 2.37
N ALA A 23 10.67 -14.71 1.66
CA ALA A 23 9.51 -13.91 1.26
C ALA A 23 8.65 -14.63 0.20
N ILE A 24 9.28 -15.29 -0.76
CA ILE A 24 8.59 -16.12 -1.76
C ILE A 24 7.87 -17.31 -1.09
N ALA A 25 8.52 -17.98 -0.14
CA ALA A 25 7.90 -19.07 0.61
C ALA A 25 6.65 -18.60 1.38
N GLN A 26 6.71 -17.42 1.99
CA GLN A 26 5.52 -16.83 2.62
C GLN A 26 4.42 -16.52 1.60
N ALA A 27 4.78 -15.99 0.43
CA ALA A 27 3.80 -15.71 -0.62
C ALA A 27 3.11 -16.99 -1.12
N LYS A 28 3.85 -18.11 -1.27
CA LYS A 28 3.30 -19.43 -1.59
C LYS A 28 2.28 -19.90 -0.55
N GLN A 29 2.59 -19.76 0.74
CA GLN A 29 1.63 -20.10 1.81
C GLN A 29 0.35 -19.24 1.72
N ILE A 30 0.48 -17.95 1.40
CA ILE A 30 -0.68 -17.07 1.23
C ILE A 30 -1.51 -17.47 0.01
N SER A 31 -0.88 -17.86 -1.10
CA SER A 31 -1.61 -18.37 -2.28
C SER A 31 -2.38 -19.66 -2.00
N GLU A 32 -1.78 -20.59 -1.28
CA GLU A 32 -2.45 -21.81 -0.82
C GLU A 32 -3.69 -21.52 0.03
N VAL A 33 -3.56 -20.63 1.03
CA VAL A 33 -4.69 -20.21 1.87
C VAL A 33 -5.78 -19.51 1.06
N ALA A 34 -5.43 -18.64 0.09
CA ALA A 34 -6.40 -17.97 -0.76
C ALA A 34 -7.17 -18.97 -1.64
N ARG A 35 -6.48 -19.96 -2.19
CA ARG A 35 -7.06 -21.04 -2.98
C ARG A 35 -7.98 -21.93 -2.14
N GLU A 36 -7.50 -22.42 -1.00
CA GLU A 36 -8.30 -23.26 -0.09
C GLU A 36 -9.58 -22.56 0.39
N LEU A 37 -9.49 -21.26 0.67
CA LEU A 37 -10.65 -20.46 1.05
C LEU A 37 -11.66 -20.35 -0.11
N SER A 38 -11.18 -20.16 -1.33
CA SER A 38 -12.04 -20.10 -2.52
C SER A 38 -12.68 -21.46 -2.82
N ASP A 39 -11.94 -22.55 -2.67
CA ASP A 39 -12.46 -23.92 -2.81
C ASP A 39 -13.54 -24.22 -1.77
N TYR A 40 -13.29 -23.84 -0.50
CA TYR A 40 -14.25 -24.04 0.59
C TYR A 40 -15.55 -23.24 0.40
N LEU A 41 -15.47 -22.00 -0.10
CA LEU A 41 -16.62 -21.14 -0.31
C LEU A 41 -17.31 -21.35 -1.68
N GLY A 42 -16.67 -22.04 -2.61
CA GLY A 42 -17.18 -22.24 -3.96
C GLY A 42 -17.13 -20.99 -4.86
N HIS A 43 -16.37 -19.98 -4.48
CA HIS A 43 -16.15 -18.77 -5.27
C HIS A 43 -14.86 -18.08 -4.85
N ALA A 44 -14.32 -17.19 -5.71
CA ALA A 44 -13.14 -16.40 -5.39
C ALA A 44 -13.41 -15.48 -4.17
N ALA A 45 -12.87 -15.87 -3.02
CA ALA A 45 -13.10 -15.18 -1.74
C ALA A 45 -12.15 -14.00 -1.53
N VAL A 46 -10.96 -14.05 -2.14
CA VAL A 46 -9.93 -13.00 -2.11
C VAL A 46 -9.81 -12.40 -3.51
N SER A 47 -9.99 -11.10 -3.64
CA SER A 47 -9.88 -10.43 -4.94
C SER A 47 -8.46 -9.94 -5.24
N LYS A 48 -7.74 -9.47 -4.22
CA LYS A 48 -6.40 -8.90 -4.34
C LYS A 48 -5.51 -9.33 -3.19
N VAL A 49 -4.25 -9.64 -3.51
CA VAL A 49 -3.18 -9.86 -2.53
C VAL A 49 -2.12 -8.78 -2.73
N GLN A 50 -1.90 -7.97 -1.70
CA GLN A 50 -0.92 -6.89 -1.73
C GLN A 50 0.47 -7.44 -1.46
N VAL A 51 1.43 -7.09 -2.32
CA VAL A 51 2.86 -7.38 -2.16
C VAL A 51 3.66 -6.08 -2.13
N HIS A 52 4.85 -6.13 -1.56
CA HIS A 52 5.69 -4.95 -1.33
C HIS A 52 7.11 -5.19 -1.83
N SER A 53 7.78 -4.13 -2.25
CA SER A 53 9.18 -4.13 -2.69
C SER A 53 10.18 -4.03 -1.51
N ALA A 54 9.89 -4.75 -0.39
CA ALA A 54 10.82 -4.87 0.72
C ALA A 54 12.10 -5.63 0.28
N PRO A 55 13.24 -5.46 0.96
CA PRO A 55 13.43 -4.91 2.31
C PRO A 55 13.82 -3.42 2.34
N THR A 56 13.82 -2.86 3.54
CA THR A 56 14.25 -1.48 3.82
C THR A 56 15.70 -1.24 3.36
N ARG A 57 15.94 -0.20 2.55
CA ARG A 57 17.25 0.26 2.04
C ARG A 57 18.02 -0.73 1.16
N LEU A 58 17.58 -1.96 1.06
CA LEU A 58 18.26 -3.04 0.34
C LEU A 58 17.41 -3.58 -0.82
N ALA A 59 16.33 -2.88 -1.16
CA ALA A 59 15.47 -3.25 -2.27
C ALA A 59 16.21 -3.09 -3.61
N ASP A 60 16.15 -4.14 -4.44
CA ASP A 60 16.69 -4.22 -5.79
C ASP A 60 15.57 -4.48 -6.79
N ALA A 61 15.49 -3.66 -7.83
CA ALA A 61 14.43 -3.71 -8.83
C ALA A 61 14.44 -5.01 -9.65
N ASN A 62 15.62 -5.57 -9.94
CA ASN A 62 15.72 -6.82 -10.70
C ASN A 62 15.28 -8.01 -9.85
N ALA A 63 15.71 -8.06 -8.57
CA ALA A 63 15.26 -9.07 -7.62
C ALA A 63 13.74 -9.03 -7.44
N PHE A 64 13.15 -7.82 -7.35
CA PHE A 64 11.70 -7.66 -7.25
C PHE A 64 10.97 -8.17 -8.49
N ARG A 65 11.44 -7.81 -9.68
CA ARG A 65 10.87 -8.31 -10.94
C ARG A 65 10.90 -9.83 -11.00
N THR A 66 12.05 -10.46 -10.72
CA THR A 66 12.19 -11.92 -10.70
C THR A 66 11.22 -12.58 -9.72
N SER A 67 11.07 -11.99 -8.52
CA SER A 67 10.10 -12.49 -7.54
C SER A 67 8.65 -12.38 -8.05
N LEU A 68 8.28 -11.27 -8.66
CA LEU A 68 6.94 -11.08 -9.20
C LEU A 68 6.65 -12.03 -10.38
N GLU A 69 7.64 -12.32 -11.23
CA GLU A 69 7.53 -13.34 -12.27
C GLU A 69 7.19 -14.71 -11.66
N GLU A 70 7.89 -15.13 -10.60
CA GLU A 70 7.62 -16.39 -9.90
C GLU A 70 6.22 -16.37 -9.24
N LEU A 71 5.83 -15.27 -8.60
CA LEU A 71 4.53 -15.16 -7.95
C LEU A 71 3.36 -15.21 -8.95
N LYS A 72 3.54 -14.77 -10.18
CA LYS A 72 2.51 -14.83 -11.21
C LYS A 72 2.16 -16.25 -11.63
N GLU A 73 3.07 -17.18 -11.50
CA GLU A 73 2.85 -18.60 -11.84
C GLU A 73 2.08 -19.36 -10.74
N LEU A 74 1.84 -18.75 -9.57
CA LEU A 74 1.11 -19.40 -8.49
C LEU A 74 -0.41 -19.34 -8.72
N ASP A 75 -1.10 -20.38 -8.26
CA ASP A 75 -2.57 -20.38 -8.19
C ASP A 75 -3.03 -19.60 -6.95
N TRP A 76 -3.63 -18.45 -7.19
CA TRP A 76 -4.14 -17.54 -6.15
C TRP A 76 -5.62 -17.75 -5.84
N GLY A 77 -6.27 -18.83 -6.32
CA GLY A 77 -7.69 -19.10 -6.08
C GLY A 77 -8.63 -18.02 -6.64
N GLY A 78 -8.25 -17.39 -7.77
CA GLY A 78 -8.97 -16.30 -8.41
C GLY A 78 -8.57 -14.89 -7.93
N ALA A 79 -7.69 -14.76 -6.93
CA ALA A 79 -7.11 -13.47 -6.57
C ALA A 79 -6.03 -13.03 -7.58
N THR A 80 -5.77 -11.74 -7.64
CA THR A 80 -4.63 -11.18 -8.37
C THR A 80 -3.67 -10.49 -7.41
N ILE A 81 -2.38 -10.58 -7.68
CA ILE A 81 -1.38 -9.79 -6.94
C ILE A 81 -1.40 -8.33 -7.38
N VAL A 82 -1.18 -7.42 -6.44
CA VAL A 82 -1.06 -5.99 -6.66
C VAL A 82 0.11 -5.45 -5.85
N VAL A 83 0.94 -4.60 -6.42
CA VAL A 83 2.05 -3.96 -5.70
C VAL A 83 1.49 -2.78 -4.91
N GLU A 84 1.60 -2.81 -3.58
CA GLU A 84 1.29 -1.63 -2.75
C GLU A 84 2.55 -0.78 -2.64
N HIS A 85 2.51 0.42 -3.22
CA HIS A 85 3.60 1.38 -3.10
C HIS A 85 3.75 1.85 -1.65
N CYS A 86 4.99 1.81 -1.16
CA CYS A 86 5.40 2.30 0.16
C CYS A 86 6.45 3.39 -0.02
N ASP A 87 6.70 4.16 1.05
CA ASP A 87 7.73 5.20 0.99
C ASP A 87 9.08 4.61 0.53
N ARG A 88 9.66 5.25 -0.50
CA ARG A 88 10.95 4.85 -1.04
C ARG A 88 12.10 5.21 -0.09
N PHE A 89 13.24 4.59 -0.28
CA PHE A 89 14.45 4.98 0.41
C PHE A 89 14.97 6.33 -0.10
N ILE A 90 15.10 7.30 0.82
CA ILE A 90 15.72 8.60 0.59
C ILE A 90 16.84 8.73 1.63
N LYS A 91 18.08 8.93 1.17
CA LYS A 91 19.28 8.89 2.03
C LYS A 91 19.24 9.92 3.18
N GLU A 92 18.71 11.09 2.90
CA GLU A 92 18.64 12.23 3.81
C GLU A 92 17.41 12.22 4.71
N GLN A 93 16.51 11.24 4.54
CA GLN A 93 15.23 11.14 5.25
C GLN A 93 15.12 9.79 5.95
N PRO A 94 14.81 9.76 7.26
CA PRO A 94 14.47 8.51 7.93
C PRO A 94 13.24 7.87 7.26
N PRO A 95 13.36 6.65 6.70
CA PRO A 95 12.23 5.99 6.08
C PRO A 95 11.35 5.28 7.11
N GLU A 96 10.07 5.16 6.81
CA GLU A 96 9.18 4.22 7.51
C GLU A 96 9.32 2.80 6.93
N LYS A 97 9.39 2.70 5.62
CA LYS A 97 9.61 1.45 4.88
C LYS A 97 10.91 1.47 4.09
N GLY A 98 11.16 2.50 3.30
CA GLY A 98 12.40 2.69 2.55
C GLY A 98 12.61 1.65 1.46
N PHE A 99 11.61 1.43 0.62
CA PHE A 99 11.57 0.44 -0.45
C PHE A 99 11.98 1.02 -1.81
N LEU A 100 11.54 0.42 -2.92
CA LEU A 100 11.78 0.94 -4.27
C LEU A 100 11.00 2.24 -4.51
N SER A 101 11.46 3.02 -5.47
CA SER A 101 10.71 4.19 -5.94
C SER A 101 9.47 3.78 -6.72
N LEU A 102 8.43 4.64 -6.71
CA LEU A 102 7.22 4.43 -7.50
C LEU A 102 7.54 4.22 -8.98
N LYS A 103 8.51 4.97 -9.52
CA LYS A 103 8.92 4.83 -10.92
C LYS A 103 9.44 3.43 -11.23
N GLU A 104 10.30 2.85 -10.40
CA GLU A 104 10.82 1.49 -10.58
C GLU A 104 9.69 0.47 -10.51
N GLU A 105 8.76 0.62 -9.55
CA GLU A 105 7.60 -0.25 -9.42
C GLU A 105 6.66 -0.13 -10.63
N ILE A 106 6.42 1.07 -11.18
CA ILE A 106 5.65 1.30 -12.41
C ILE A 106 6.29 0.57 -13.59
N ASP A 107 7.60 0.73 -13.79
CA ASP A 107 8.31 0.13 -14.92
C ASP A 107 8.23 -1.42 -14.87
N ILE A 108 8.34 -2.01 -13.67
CA ILE A 108 8.19 -3.44 -13.46
C ILE A 108 6.73 -3.88 -13.70
N CYS A 109 5.76 -3.19 -13.11
CA CYS A 109 4.35 -3.55 -13.24
C CYS A 109 3.87 -3.48 -14.69
N ARG A 110 4.26 -2.44 -15.45
CA ARG A 110 3.97 -2.35 -16.89
C ARG A 110 4.54 -3.52 -17.66
N THR A 111 5.79 -3.91 -17.39
CA THR A 111 6.45 -5.03 -18.06
C THR A 111 5.75 -6.35 -17.79
N LEU A 112 5.27 -6.56 -16.57
CA LEU A 112 4.67 -7.82 -16.12
C LEU A 112 3.15 -7.87 -16.26
N GLY A 113 2.49 -6.76 -16.67
CA GLY A 113 1.03 -6.66 -16.71
C GLY A 113 0.40 -6.69 -15.32
N LEU A 114 1.10 -6.16 -14.33
CA LEU A 114 0.62 -6.02 -12.95
C LEU A 114 0.14 -4.60 -12.69
N GLU A 115 -0.53 -4.41 -11.54
CA GLU A 115 -1.08 -3.13 -11.15
C GLU A 115 -0.48 -2.67 -9.80
N ILE A 116 -0.57 -1.36 -9.55
CA ILE A 116 -0.10 -0.70 -8.33
C ILE A 116 -1.28 -0.20 -7.52
N HIS A 117 -1.21 -0.39 -6.24
CA HIS A 117 -2.08 0.20 -5.24
C HIS A 117 -1.37 1.36 -4.55
N ILE A 118 -1.98 2.54 -4.53
CA ILE A 118 -1.45 3.71 -3.82
C ILE A 118 -2.08 3.79 -2.43
N ASN A 119 -1.22 3.81 -1.41
CA ASN A 119 -1.61 4.15 -0.04
C ASN A 119 -1.33 5.64 0.20
N TRP A 120 -2.39 6.42 0.43
CA TRP A 120 -2.31 7.87 0.57
C TRP A 120 -1.27 8.29 1.62
N GLY A 121 -1.32 7.70 2.82
CA GLY A 121 -0.43 8.04 3.92
C GLY A 121 1.03 7.71 3.64
N ARG A 122 1.31 6.58 3.00
CA ARG A 122 2.69 6.19 2.66
C ARG A 122 3.29 7.12 1.61
N SER A 123 2.50 7.56 0.64
CA SER A 123 2.91 8.59 -0.31
C SER A 123 3.16 9.93 0.39
N ALA A 124 2.28 10.34 1.31
CA ALA A 124 2.47 11.56 2.10
C ALA A 124 3.73 11.49 2.99
N VAL A 125 4.02 10.32 3.57
CA VAL A 125 5.25 10.06 4.33
C VAL A 125 6.49 10.17 3.43
N GLU A 126 6.47 9.62 2.23
CA GLU A 126 7.58 9.70 1.28
C GLU A 126 7.94 11.17 0.96
N GLY A 127 6.96 11.93 0.51
CA GLY A 127 7.18 13.32 0.08
C GLY A 127 7.16 14.34 1.20
N ARG A 128 6.89 13.94 2.46
CA ARG A 128 6.64 14.86 3.59
C ARG A 128 5.62 15.94 3.21
N SER A 129 4.58 15.56 2.47
CA SER A 129 3.62 16.50 1.88
C SER A 129 2.27 15.83 1.60
N ALA A 130 1.17 16.58 1.78
CA ALA A 130 -0.15 16.18 1.34
C ALA A 130 -0.32 16.17 -0.20
N ALA A 131 0.59 16.82 -0.95
CA ALA A 131 0.55 16.84 -2.40
C ALA A 131 1.03 15.52 -3.05
N THR A 132 1.98 14.84 -2.41
CA THR A 132 2.64 13.64 -2.97
C THR A 132 1.66 12.50 -3.30
N PRO A 133 0.64 12.19 -2.48
CA PRO A 133 -0.33 11.16 -2.86
C PRO A 133 -1.04 11.44 -4.18
N TYR A 134 -1.41 12.70 -4.42
CA TYR A 134 -2.02 13.12 -5.67
C TYR A 134 -1.08 12.94 -6.87
N GLU A 135 0.19 13.32 -6.71
CA GLU A 135 1.22 13.17 -7.73
C GLU A 135 1.46 11.70 -8.08
N HIS A 136 1.56 10.83 -7.06
CA HIS A 136 1.71 9.37 -7.25
C HIS A 136 0.50 8.74 -7.93
N ILE A 137 -0.71 9.17 -7.58
CA ILE A 137 -1.95 8.70 -8.24
C ILE A 137 -1.95 9.07 -9.72
N LEU A 138 -1.57 10.32 -10.05
CA LEU A 138 -1.46 10.76 -11.43
C LEU A 138 -0.40 9.96 -12.21
N GLU A 139 0.78 9.74 -11.63
CA GLU A 139 1.87 9.01 -12.27
C GLU A 139 1.46 7.55 -12.57
N ALA A 140 0.90 6.83 -11.58
CA ALA A 140 0.42 5.47 -11.77
C ALA A 140 -0.76 5.38 -12.74
N GLY A 141 -1.67 6.36 -12.71
CA GLY A 141 -2.81 6.46 -13.63
C GLY A 141 -2.37 6.71 -15.07
N GLN A 142 -1.48 7.67 -15.30
CA GLN A 142 -0.91 7.96 -16.62
C GLN A 142 -0.13 6.78 -17.20
N ALA A 143 0.52 6.01 -16.34
CA ALA A 143 1.22 4.79 -16.73
C ALA A 143 0.27 3.62 -17.06
N GLY A 144 -1.03 3.72 -16.73
CA GLY A 144 -2.03 2.68 -16.95
C GLY A 144 -1.92 1.48 -16.00
N VAL A 145 -1.32 1.67 -14.83
CA VAL A 145 -1.09 0.59 -13.84
C VAL A 145 -1.81 0.81 -12.51
N LEU A 146 -2.60 1.85 -12.36
CA LEU A 146 -3.30 2.16 -11.11
C LEU A 146 -4.43 1.16 -10.83
N ALA A 147 -4.27 0.32 -9.81
CA ALA A 147 -5.32 -0.59 -9.35
C ALA A 147 -6.39 0.11 -8.49
N GLY A 148 -5.94 0.93 -7.56
CA GLY A 148 -6.79 1.59 -6.59
C GLY A 148 -6.04 2.44 -5.59
N VAL A 149 -6.78 3.07 -4.69
CA VAL A 149 -6.24 3.94 -3.64
C VAL A 149 -6.86 3.59 -2.30
N PHE A 150 -6.01 3.47 -1.25
CA PHE A 150 -6.47 3.45 0.13
C PHE A 150 -6.14 4.75 0.83
N PHE A 151 -7.19 5.37 1.37
CA PHE A 151 -7.08 6.55 2.22
C PHE A 151 -6.68 6.13 3.62
N SER A 152 -5.49 6.56 4.02
CA SER A 152 -4.83 6.27 5.29
C SER A 152 -4.05 7.53 5.64
N GLY A 153 -4.39 8.23 6.70
CA GLY A 153 -3.79 9.52 7.00
C GLY A 153 -2.34 9.42 7.50
N ALA A 154 -1.62 10.52 7.35
CA ALA A 154 -0.31 10.78 7.94
C ALA A 154 -0.24 12.24 8.40
N GLY A 155 0.68 12.56 9.30
CA GLY A 155 0.84 13.91 9.85
C GLY A 155 2.29 14.28 10.10
N SER A 156 2.57 15.58 10.11
CA SER A 156 3.90 16.15 10.35
C SER A 156 4.20 16.41 11.82
N GLN A 157 3.30 16.04 12.72
CA GLN A 157 3.40 16.25 14.16
C GLN A 157 3.17 14.95 14.92
N GLU A 158 3.73 14.85 16.12
CA GLU A 158 3.41 13.79 17.06
C GLU A 158 1.94 13.91 17.51
N CYS A 159 1.26 12.79 17.59
CA CYS A 159 -0.15 12.71 18.02
C CYS A 159 -0.43 11.38 18.73
N ALA A 160 -1.70 11.11 19.03
CA ALA A 160 -2.12 9.86 19.68
C ALA A 160 -1.81 8.59 18.85
N TYR A 161 -1.51 8.73 17.56
CA TYR A 161 -1.20 7.64 16.66
C TYR A 161 0.30 7.41 16.45
N GLY A 162 1.16 8.27 17.04
CA GLY A 162 2.61 8.12 17.04
C GLY A 162 3.38 9.39 16.69
N TYR A 163 4.64 9.22 16.35
CA TYR A 163 5.57 10.31 16.05
C TYR A 163 5.30 10.92 14.67
N ALA A 164 5.87 12.09 14.43
CA ALA A 164 5.75 12.80 13.15
C ALA A 164 6.16 11.92 11.96
N TRP A 165 5.29 11.83 10.94
CA TRP A 165 5.49 11.04 9.73
C TRP A 165 5.52 9.52 9.93
N ILE A 166 4.98 9.02 11.03
CA ILE A 166 4.76 7.58 11.20
C ILE A 166 3.76 7.05 10.15
N ASP A 167 3.95 5.80 9.70
CA ASP A 167 2.91 5.03 8.98
C ASP A 167 1.81 4.58 9.97
N GLY A 168 1.18 5.56 10.62
CA GLY A 168 0.25 5.35 11.73
C GLY A 168 -1.20 5.18 11.33
N HIS A 169 -1.49 5.26 10.03
CA HIS A 169 -2.86 5.15 9.50
C HIS A 169 -3.84 6.09 10.19
N LEU A 170 -3.49 7.39 10.26
CA LEU A 170 -4.32 8.38 10.92
C LEU A 170 -5.72 8.45 10.29
N PRO A 171 -6.75 8.80 11.06
CA PRO A 171 -8.05 9.20 10.52
C PRO A 171 -7.95 10.41 9.59
N ALA A 172 -9.04 10.76 8.93
CA ALA A 172 -9.15 12.02 8.20
C ALA A 172 -9.07 13.22 9.18
N GLN A 173 -8.68 14.39 8.67
CA GLN A 173 -8.46 15.61 9.45
C GLN A 173 -9.64 16.00 10.38
N PRO A 174 -10.93 15.87 10.00
CA PRO A 174 -12.04 16.17 10.92
C PRO A 174 -12.06 15.29 12.17
N ASP A 175 -11.51 14.08 12.11
CA ASP A 175 -11.47 13.14 13.23
C ASP A 175 -10.10 13.12 13.94
N GLU A 176 -9.03 13.60 13.27
CA GLU A 176 -7.67 13.77 13.80
C GLU A 176 -7.03 15.03 13.21
N PRO A 177 -7.07 16.16 13.96
CA PRO A 177 -6.61 17.46 13.43
C PRO A 177 -5.15 17.52 12.97
N SER A 178 -4.29 16.62 13.46
CA SER A 178 -2.89 16.52 13.00
C SER A 178 -2.73 15.80 11.66
N SER A 179 -3.78 15.15 11.17
CA SER A 179 -3.78 14.47 9.88
C SER A 179 -3.79 15.48 8.72
N LEU A 180 -2.90 15.26 7.76
CA LEU A 180 -2.85 16.02 6.51
C LEU A 180 -3.94 15.59 5.51
N MET A 181 -4.63 14.48 5.80
CA MET A 181 -5.66 13.90 4.93
C MET A 181 -7.00 14.63 5.18
N SER A 182 -7.17 15.82 4.58
CA SER A 182 -8.43 16.57 4.65
C SER A 182 -9.48 15.98 3.69
N GLU A 183 -10.74 16.41 3.83
CA GLU A 183 -11.81 16.01 2.92
C GLU A 183 -11.54 16.49 1.49
N GLU A 184 -10.93 17.67 1.32
CA GLU A 184 -10.53 18.21 0.02
C GLU A 184 -9.44 17.35 -0.64
N GLU A 185 -8.44 16.93 0.13
CA GLU A 185 -7.39 16.04 -0.38
C GLU A 185 -7.94 14.66 -0.77
N ILE A 186 -8.87 14.12 0.02
CA ILE A 186 -9.57 12.88 -0.31
C ILE A 186 -10.34 13.04 -1.61
N ALA A 187 -11.15 14.10 -1.74
CA ALA A 187 -11.95 14.38 -2.95
C ALA A 187 -11.06 14.55 -4.19
N ARG A 188 -9.97 15.34 -4.08
CA ARG A 188 -9.02 15.57 -5.15
C ARG A 188 -8.36 14.28 -5.61
N CYS A 189 -7.86 13.49 -4.67
CA CYS A 189 -7.20 12.21 -4.95
C CYS A 189 -8.19 11.17 -5.50
N SER A 190 -9.42 11.12 -5.01
CA SER A 190 -10.49 10.24 -5.51
C SER A 190 -10.81 10.52 -6.97
N LYS A 191 -11.00 11.80 -7.32
CA LYS A 191 -11.23 12.22 -8.69
C LYS A 191 -10.10 11.83 -9.62
N ALA A 192 -8.86 12.08 -9.22
CA ALA A 192 -7.67 11.70 -9.98
C ALA A 192 -7.57 10.17 -10.14
N ALA A 193 -7.85 9.41 -9.09
CA ALA A 193 -7.83 7.96 -9.12
C ALA A 193 -8.86 7.39 -10.10
N ILE A 194 -10.10 7.87 -10.05
CA ILE A 194 -11.16 7.46 -10.98
C ILE A 194 -10.79 7.81 -12.43
N GLN A 195 -10.27 9.00 -12.68
CA GLN A 195 -9.79 9.41 -14.00
C GLN A 195 -8.59 8.59 -14.48
N GLY A 196 -7.73 8.17 -13.56
CA GLY A 196 -6.59 7.29 -13.80
C GLY A 196 -6.94 5.80 -13.95
N GLY A 197 -8.23 5.44 -13.92
CA GLY A 197 -8.68 4.06 -14.13
C GLY A 197 -8.68 3.17 -12.90
N ALA A 198 -8.59 3.75 -11.68
CA ALA A 198 -8.69 2.99 -10.43
C ALA A 198 -9.97 2.17 -10.36
N LYS A 199 -9.85 0.90 -9.99
CA LYS A 199 -10.96 -0.06 -9.90
C LYS A 199 -11.64 -0.04 -8.54
N TYR A 200 -10.97 0.51 -7.52
CA TYR A 200 -11.49 0.61 -6.16
C TYR A 200 -10.87 1.78 -5.38
N LEU A 201 -11.65 2.27 -4.44
CA LEU A 201 -11.21 3.18 -3.39
C LEU A 201 -11.53 2.53 -2.04
N GLY A 202 -10.66 2.72 -1.06
CA GLY A 202 -10.85 2.15 0.27
C GLY A 202 -10.33 3.06 1.38
N ALA A 203 -10.63 2.70 2.62
CA ALA A 203 -10.10 3.35 3.81
C ALA A 203 -9.37 2.35 4.69
N LYS A 204 -8.21 2.75 5.20
CA LYS A 204 -7.40 1.97 6.15
C LYS A 204 -6.92 2.92 7.24
N ILE A 205 -7.69 3.03 8.31
CA ILE A 205 -7.40 3.95 9.41
C ILE A 205 -7.37 3.23 10.76
N CYS A 206 -6.51 3.71 11.64
CA CYS A 206 -6.60 3.41 13.06
C CYS A 206 -7.74 4.21 13.69
N VAL A 207 -8.33 3.66 14.73
CA VAL A 207 -9.38 4.31 15.53
C VAL A 207 -8.97 4.25 17.01
N PRO A 208 -9.43 5.18 17.84
CA PRO A 208 -9.16 5.11 19.28
C PRO A 208 -9.59 3.74 19.85
N LYS A 209 -8.77 3.18 20.75
CA LYS A 209 -8.96 1.82 21.27
C LYS A 209 -10.37 1.62 21.84
N ASP A 210 -10.85 2.63 22.58
CA ASP A 210 -12.13 2.58 23.29
C ASP A 210 -13.27 3.25 22.50
N ALA A 211 -13.07 3.56 21.20
CA ALA A 211 -14.09 4.16 20.38
C ALA A 211 -15.29 3.23 20.22
N PRO A 212 -16.53 3.69 20.51
CA PRO A 212 -17.74 2.92 20.26
C PRO A 212 -17.96 2.70 18.75
N LEU A 213 -18.76 1.71 18.41
CA LEU A 213 -19.01 1.34 17.00
C LEU A 213 -19.48 2.52 16.15
N GLU A 214 -20.35 3.36 16.70
CA GLU A 214 -20.91 4.55 16.03
C GLU A 214 -19.81 5.55 15.65
N GLN A 215 -18.83 5.77 16.54
CA GLN A 215 -17.68 6.62 16.25
C GLN A 215 -16.81 6.02 15.14
N ARG A 216 -16.53 4.71 15.18
CA ARG A 216 -15.75 4.02 14.12
C ARG A 216 -16.44 4.11 12.77
N ILE A 217 -17.76 3.93 12.73
CA ILE A 217 -18.57 4.08 11.52
C ILE A 217 -18.52 5.53 11.02
N ARG A 218 -18.64 6.52 11.91
CA ARG A 218 -18.56 7.94 11.53
C ARG A 218 -17.22 8.27 10.88
N MET A 219 -16.11 7.85 11.47
CA MET A 219 -14.77 8.09 10.94
C MET A 219 -14.58 7.49 9.53
N LEU A 220 -15.09 6.29 9.28
CA LEU A 220 -15.11 5.72 7.94
C LEU A 220 -16.06 6.46 6.98
N LYS A 221 -17.21 6.94 7.47
CA LYS A 221 -18.15 7.73 6.67
C LYS A 221 -17.59 9.08 6.27
N THR A 222 -16.76 9.73 7.09
CA THR A 222 -16.04 10.96 6.74
C THR A 222 -15.26 10.73 5.44
N ILE A 223 -14.45 9.67 5.38
CA ILE A 223 -13.68 9.34 4.17
C ILE A 223 -14.60 8.97 3.01
N TYR A 224 -15.57 8.09 3.24
CA TYR A 224 -16.52 7.64 2.20
C TYR A 224 -17.28 8.81 1.55
N ASN A 225 -17.75 9.76 2.36
CA ASN A 225 -18.48 10.93 1.83
C ASN A 225 -17.56 11.83 1.01
N ALA A 226 -16.32 12.01 1.42
CA ALA A 226 -15.34 12.82 0.70
C ALA A 226 -14.87 12.19 -0.63
N THR A 227 -15.08 10.88 -0.84
CA THR A 227 -14.76 10.21 -2.13
C THR A 227 -15.82 10.41 -3.20
N ARG A 228 -16.96 11.05 -2.89
CA ARG A 228 -18.12 11.27 -3.77
C ARG A 228 -18.13 12.68 -4.32
#